data_9feaec34427693a0b906108d207ae3dc
#
_entry.id   9feaec34427693a0b906108d207ae3dc
#
_cell.length_a   1.000
_cell.length_b   1.000
_cell.length_c   1.000
_cell.angle_alpha   90.00
_cell.angle_beta   90.00
_cell.angle_gamma   90.00
#
_symmetry.space_group_name_H-M   'P 1'
#
loop_
_entity.id
_entity.type
_entity.pdbx_description
1 polymer ?
#
loop_
_entity_poly.entity_id
_entity_poly.type
_entity_poly.pdbx_seq_one_letter_code
_entity_poly.pdbx_strand_id
1 'polypeptide(L)'
;FPLVMTSGNLSEEPIAQTNDEARQRLGHLADVFLMHNRDIYARYDDSVWCVPEVSGELARPYPIRRARGYAPFPIKVPFQMAPVLACGAELKNTFCLTRDQYAFVSQHVG
;
A
#
# COMPACT_ATOMS: atom_id res chain seq x y z
N PHE A 1 -17.26 -0.63 21.24
CA PHE A 1 -16.03 0.09 21.58
C PHE A 1 -15.29 0.45 20.30
N PRO A 2 -14.74 1.67 20.19
CA PRO A 2 -13.84 2.00 19.10
C PRO A 2 -12.55 1.18 19.23
N LEU A 3 -12.04 0.64 18.10
CA LEU A 3 -10.78 -0.07 18.03
C LEU A 3 -9.76 0.80 17.29
N VAL A 4 -8.56 0.87 17.82
CA VAL A 4 -7.41 1.43 17.10
C VAL A 4 -6.75 0.28 16.36
N MET A 5 -6.73 0.34 15.03
CA MET A 5 -6.13 -0.67 14.19
C MET A 5 -5.02 -0.03 13.37
N THR A 6 -3.84 -0.63 13.42
CA THR A 6 -2.65 -0.14 12.71
C THR A 6 -1.85 -1.31 12.15
N SER A 7 -0.86 -1.01 11.30
CA SER A 7 0.06 -1.99 10.76
C SER A 7 1.00 -2.55 11.84
N GLY A 8 1.40 -3.82 11.69
CA GLY A 8 2.31 -4.50 12.61
C GLY A 8 3.78 -4.19 12.31
N ASN A 9 4.23 -2.98 12.65
CA ASN A 9 5.61 -2.53 12.49
C ASN A 9 5.97 -1.43 13.51
N LEU A 10 7.24 -1.24 13.76
CA LEU A 10 7.72 -0.01 14.39
C LEU A 10 7.65 1.15 13.41
N SER A 11 7.59 2.39 13.93
CA SER A 11 7.53 3.59 13.09
C SER A 11 8.68 3.61 12.09
N GLU A 12 8.38 3.90 10.85
CA GLU A 12 9.34 3.97 9.72
C GLU A 12 10.01 2.64 9.35
N GLU A 13 9.57 1.52 9.93
CA GLU A 13 10.05 0.20 9.56
C GLU A 13 9.03 -0.56 8.70
N PRO A 14 9.50 -1.55 7.90
CA PRO A 14 8.60 -2.43 7.17
C PRO A 14 7.70 -3.26 8.09
N ILE A 15 6.50 -3.58 7.64
CA ILE A 15 5.56 -4.48 8.33
C ILE A 15 6.25 -5.83 8.59
N ALA A 16 6.09 -6.37 9.80
CA ALA A 16 6.56 -7.71 10.14
C ALA A 16 5.89 -8.76 9.23
N GLN A 17 6.68 -9.64 8.63
CA GLN A 17 6.21 -10.60 7.63
C GLN A 17 6.04 -12.00 8.22
N THR A 18 6.93 -12.41 9.12
CA THR A 18 6.88 -13.73 9.74
C THR A 18 6.42 -13.64 11.20
N ASN A 19 5.93 -14.75 11.73
CA ASN A 19 5.53 -14.84 13.13
C ASN A 19 6.71 -14.56 14.07
N ASP A 20 7.90 -15.02 13.73
CA ASP A 20 9.08 -14.82 14.57
C ASP A 20 9.55 -13.36 14.52
N GLU A 21 9.55 -12.75 13.33
CA GLU A 21 9.81 -11.33 13.19
C GLU A 21 8.83 -10.48 14.02
N ALA A 22 7.52 -10.80 13.97
CA ALA A 22 6.50 -10.11 14.73
C ALA A 22 6.76 -10.21 16.25
N ARG A 23 7.08 -11.41 16.77
CA ARG A 23 7.41 -11.59 18.18
C ARG A 23 8.67 -10.84 18.58
N GLN A 24 9.70 -10.91 17.77
CA GLN A 24 10.99 -10.29 18.07
C GLN A 24 10.90 -8.76 18.08
N ARG A 25 10.24 -8.17 17.05
CA ARG A 25 10.18 -6.73 16.88
C ARG A 25 9.07 -6.05 17.68
N LEU A 26 7.94 -6.73 17.87
CA LEU A 26 6.75 -6.12 18.47
C LEU A 26 6.42 -6.68 19.86
N GLY A 27 7.21 -7.63 20.37
CA GLY A 27 6.95 -8.29 21.67
C GLY A 27 6.93 -7.34 22.87
N HIS A 28 7.54 -6.18 22.76
CA HIS A 28 7.51 -5.13 23.80
C HIS A 28 6.31 -4.19 23.70
N LEU A 29 5.52 -4.29 22.61
CA LEU A 29 4.35 -3.43 22.35
C LEU A 29 3.02 -4.16 22.51
N ALA A 30 3.02 -5.49 22.38
CA ALA A 30 1.79 -6.29 22.36
C ALA A 30 1.79 -7.33 23.46
N ASP A 31 0.70 -7.40 24.21
CA ASP A 31 0.49 -8.40 25.27
C ASP A 31 0.16 -9.78 24.70
N VAL A 32 -0.48 -9.83 23.54
CA VAL A 32 -0.94 -11.07 22.89
C VAL A 32 -0.73 -11.01 21.38
N PHE A 33 -0.35 -12.14 20.80
CA PHE A 33 -0.21 -12.31 19.36
C PHE A 33 -1.18 -13.39 18.86
N LEU A 34 -2.08 -13.02 17.95
CA LEU A 34 -2.86 -13.98 17.20
C LEU A 34 -2.09 -14.37 15.93
N MET A 35 -1.47 -15.53 15.97
CA MET A 35 -0.62 -16.03 14.89
C MET A 35 -1.40 -16.89 13.89
N HIS A 36 -0.84 -17.06 12.71
CA HIS A 36 -1.37 -17.93 11.67
C HIS A 36 -0.25 -18.81 11.08
N ASN A 37 -0.64 -19.86 10.37
CA ASN A 37 0.24 -20.82 9.73
C ASN A 37 0.41 -20.62 8.22
N ARG A 38 0.04 -19.45 7.72
CA ARG A 38 0.19 -19.08 6.30
C ARG A 38 1.16 -17.90 6.19
N ASP A 39 2.25 -18.11 5.49
CA ASP A 39 3.25 -17.07 5.28
C ASP A 39 2.70 -15.88 4.50
N ILE A 40 3.17 -14.69 4.87
CA ILE A 40 2.93 -13.46 4.11
C ILE A 40 3.97 -13.41 3.00
N TYR A 41 3.55 -13.65 1.77
CA TYR A 41 4.44 -13.71 0.61
C TYR A 41 5.12 -12.37 0.32
N ALA A 42 4.40 -11.29 0.43
CA ALA A 42 4.90 -9.94 0.20
C ALA A 42 4.32 -8.96 1.21
N ARG A 43 5.13 -8.01 1.65
CA ARG A 43 4.69 -6.90 2.49
C ARG A 43 3.87 -5.92 1.64
N TYR A 44 2.59 -5.79 1.99
CA TYR A 44 1.67 -4.85 1.36
C TYR A 44 1.06 -3.95 2.43
N ASP A 45 1.22 -2.66 2.27
CA ASP A 45 0.46 -1.70 3.05
C ASP A 45 -1.00 -1.65 2.60
N ASP A 46 -1.83 -1.05 3.42
CA ASP A 46 -3.20 -0.77 3.03
C ASP A 46 -3.26 0.39 2.04
N SER A 47 -4.21 0.31 1.12
CA SER A 47 -4.53 1.42 0.23
C SER A 47 -5.19 2.54 1.02
N VAL A 48 -4.89 3.78 0.66
CA VAL A 48 -5.47 4.98 1.28
C VAL A 48 -6.23 5.76 0.22
N TRP A 49 -7.46 6.10 0.55
CA TRP A 49 -8.36 6.82 -0.34
C TRP A 49 -8.84 8.11 0.32
N CYS A 50 -9.07 9.13 -0.47
CA CYS A 50 -9.66 10.37 -0.05
C CYS A 50 -10.96 10.62 -0.81
N VAL A 51 -11.96 11.13 -0.10
CA VAL A 51 -13.18 11.67 -0.69
C VAL A 51 -13.21 13.15 -0.33
N PRO A 52 -12.70 14.05 -1.18
CA PRO A 52 -12.69 15.47 -0.87
C PRO A 52 -14.11 16.03 -0.93
N GLU A 53 -14.36 17.03 -0.11
CA GLU A 53 -15.52 17.87 -0.22
C GLU A 53 -15.19 19.06 -1.12
N VAL A 54 -15.97 19.24 -2.17
CA VAL A 54 -15.82 20.37 -3.12
C VAL A 54 -17.14 21.10 -3.18
N SER A 55 -17.15 22.35 -2.79
CA SER A 55 -18.35 23.21 -2.79
C SER A 55 -19.55 22.63 -2.02
N GLY A 56 -19.30 21.91 -0.93
CA GLY A 56 -20.34 21.28 -0.11
C GLY A 56 -20.85 19.93 -0.65
N GLU A 57 -20.31 19.44 -1.74
CA GLU A 57 -20.62 18.13 -2.29
C GLU A 57 -19.40 17.18 -2.19
N LEU A 58 -19.67 15.90 -1.92
CA LEU A 58 -18.62 14.88 -1.93
C LEU A 58 -18.19 14.59 -3.36
N ALA A 59 -16.91 14.81 -3.64
CA ALA A 59 -16.31 14.49 -4.92
C ALA A 59 -16.10 12.97 -5.06
N ARG A 60 -15.68 12.53 -6.25
CA ARG A 60 -15.35 11.12 -6.46
C ARG A 60 -14.14 10.72 -5.62
N PRO A 61 -14.16 9.52 -5.01
CA PRO A 61 -13.00 9.00 -4.32
C PRO A 61 -11.78 8.93 -5.25
N TYR A 62 -10.62 9.33 -4.74
CA TYR A 62 -9.35 9.11 -5.45
C TYR A 62 -8.30 8.48 -4.52
N PRO A 63 -7.39 7.66 -5.05
CA PRO A 63 -6.36 7.01 -4.26
C PRO A 63 -5.23 7.98 -3.92
N ILE A 64 -4.91 8.07 -2.63
CA ILE A 64 -3.66 8.68 -2.16
C ILE A 64 -2.52 7.66 -2.24
N ARG A 65 -2.82 6.41 -1.86
CA ARG A 65 -1.91 5.27 -1.97
C ARG A 65 -2.67 4.09 -2.57
N ARG A 66 -2.13 3.54 -3.66
CA ARG A 66 -2.61 2.29 -4.24
C ARG A 66 -1.70 1.15 -3.81
N ALA A 67 -2.21 0.25 -2.98
CA ALA A 67 -1.48 -0.91 -2.49
C ALA A 67 -2.42 -2.12 -2.46
N ARG A 68 -2.67 -2.71 -1.31
CA ARG A 68 -3.50 -3.92 -1.17
C ARG A 68 -4.87 -3.74 -1.83
N GLY A 69 -5.23 -4.70 -2.68
CA GLY A 69 -6.49 -4.73 -3.42
C GLY A 69 -6.51 -3.92 -4.71
N TYR A 70 -5.50 -3.07 -4.96
CA TYR A 70 -5.44 -2.19 -6.14
C TYR A 70 -4.16 -2.33 -6.96
N ALA A 71 -3.01 -2.50 -6.34
CA ALA A 71 -1.78 -2.80 -7.06
C ALA A 71 -1.66 -4.32 -7.31
N PRO A 72 -1.21 -4.77 -8.47
CA PRO A 72 -0.75 -4.01 -9.65
C PRO A 72 -1.83 -3.83 -10.74
N PHE A 73 -3.11 -3.80 -10.41
CA PHE A 73 -4.15 -3.62 -11.42
C PHE A 73 -3.91 -2.36 -12.26
N PRO A 74 -4.02 -2.45 -13.60
CA PRO A 74 -3.71 -1.34 -14.46
C PRO A 74 -4.71 -0.19 -14.33
N ILE A 75 -4.21 1.01 -14.53
CA ILE A 75 -5.01 2.22 -14.71
C ILE A 75 -5.13 2.45 -16.20
N LYS A 76 -6.36 2.51 -16.73
CA LYS A 76 -6.60 2.88 -18.13
C LYS A 76 -6.62 4.39 -18.26
N VAL A 77 -5.88 4.90 -19.25
CA VAL A 77 -5.88 6.33 -19.63
C VAL A 77 -6.47 6.51 -21.03
N PRO A 78 -6.97 7.71 -21.37
CA PRO A 78 -7.65 7.94 -22.65
C PRO A 78 -6.71 8.20 -23.83
N PHE A 79 -5.41 7.97 -23.69
CA PHE A 79 -4.40 8.22 -24.73
C PHE A 79 -3.38 7.06 -24.80
N GLN A 80 -2.71 6.97 -25.93
CA GLN A 80 -1.63 5.98 -26.14
C GLN A 80 -0.34 6.47 -25.49
N MET A 81 0.38 5.55 -24.85
CA MET A 81 1.67 5.78 -24.20
C MET A 81 2.73 4.87 -24.80
N ALA A 82 3.93 5.39 -24.95
CA ALA A 82 5.10 4.55 -25.21
C ALA A 82 5.39 3.65 -24.00
N PRO A 83 6.03 2.48 -24.21
CA PRO A 83 6.54 1.67 -23.12
C PRO A 83 7.63 2.43 -22.36
N VAL A 84 7.32 2.83 -21.13
CA VAL A 84 8.22 3.60 -20.27
C VAL A 84 8.17 3.01 -18.87
N LEU A 85 9.34 2.88 -18.23
CA LEU A 85 9.46 2.64 -16.80
C LEU A 85 9.78 3.97 -16.11
N ALA A 86 8.85 4.45 -15.31
CA ALA A 86 9.05 5.61 -14.46
C ALA A 86 9.27 5.15 -13.01
N CYS A 87 10.24 5.73 -12.33
CA CYS A 87 10.55 5.43 -10.92
C CYS A 87 10.36 6.68 -10.08
N GLY A 88 9.75 6.50 -8.90
CA GLY A 88 9.69 7.54 -7.89
C GLY A 88 11.01 7.72 -7.16
N ALA A 89 11.10 8.77 -6.36
CA ALA A 89 12.21 9.00 -5.46
C ALA A 89 11.98 8.28 -4.11
N GLU A 90 12.97 8.26 -3.28
CA GLU A 90 12.99 7.72 -1.92
C GLU A 90 11.94 8.40 -1.02
N LEU A 91 11.49 7.81 -0.09
CA LEU A 91 10.90 6.82 0.70
C LEU A 91 9.49 6.47 0.21
N LYS A 92 9.09 5.21 0.34
CA LYS A 92 7.77 4.76 -0.12
C LYS A 92 7.45 5.14 -1.56
N ASN A 93 8.50 5.15 -2.40
CA ASN A 93 8.35 5.39 -3.82
C ASN A 93 7.61 4.25 -4.51
N THR A 94 7.07 4.52 -5.68
CA THR A 94 6.49 3.53 -6.58
C THR A 94 7.22 3.56 -7.91
N PHE A 95 7.10 2.50 -8.68
CA PHE A 95 7.41 2.55 -10.10
C PHE A 95 6.13 2.39 -10.92
N CYS A 96 6.17 2.91 -12.13
CA CYS A 96 5.08 2.79 -13.09
C CYS A 96 5.63 2.30 -14.42
N LEU A 97 5.06 1.21 -14.91
CA LEU A 97 5.32 0.71 -16.26
C LEU A 97 4.13 1.07 -17.13
N THR A 98 4.38 1.69 -18.28
CA THR A 98 3.32 2.02 -19.24
C THR A 98 3.37 1.11 -20.46
N ARG A 99 2.20 0.79 -20.99
CA ARG A 99 2.03 0.09 -22.26
C ARG A 99 0.67 0.41 -22.86
N ASP A 100 0.65 0.83 -24.10
CA ASP A 100 -0.57 1.22 -24.83
C ASP A 100 -1.38 2.27 -24.04
N GLN A 101 -2.58 1.94 -23.61
CA GLN A 101 -3.43 2.77 -22.79
C GLN A 101 -3.41 2.40 -21.29
N TYR A 102 -2.41 1.63 -20.84
CA TYR A 102 -2.37 1.13 -19.49
C TYR A 102 -1.12 1.58 -18.74
N ALA A 103 -1.33 2.05 -17.53
CA ALA A 103 -0.29 2.32 -16.55
C ALA A 103 -0.36 1.32 -15.40
N PHE A 104 0.71 0.57 -15.18
CA PHE A 104 0.85 -0.41 -14.11
C PHE A 104 1.68 0.21 -12.99
N VAL A 105 1.00 0.68 -11.97
CA VAL A 105 1.65 1.32 -10.81
C VAL A 105 1.88 0.28 -9.73
N SER A 106 3.12 0.14 -9.26
CA SER A 106 3.45 -0.75 -8.17
C SER A 106 2.86 -0.25 -6.85
N GLN A 107 2.83 -1.13 -5.85
CA GLN A 107 2.84 -0.67 -4.46
C GLN A 107 4.13 0.12 -4.19
N HIS A 108 4.21 0.81 -3.06
CA HIS A 108 5.48 1.43 -2.68
C HIS A 108 6.55 0.36 -2.39
N VAL A 109 7.78 0.74 -2.68
CA VAL A 109 9.00 -0.06 -2.50
C VAL A 109 9.84 0.66 -1.46
N GLY A 110 10.16 -0.01 -0.38
CA GLY A 110 10.95 0.57 0.70
C GLY A 110 10.42 0.33 2.09
#